data_3613fc91d0e4cc81f9a585dc6c352654
#
_entry.id   3613fc91d0e4cc81f9a585dc6c352654
#
_cell.length_a   1.000
_cell.length_b   1.000
_cell.length_c   1.000
_cell.angle_alpha   90.00
_cell.angle_beta   90.00
_cell.angle_gamma   90.00
#
_symmetry.space_group_name_H-M   'P 1'
#
loop_
_entity.id
_entity.type
_entity.pdbx_description
1 polymer ?
#
loop_
_entity_poly.entity_id
_entity_poly.type
_entity_poly.pdbx_seq_one_letter_code
_entity_poly.pdbx_strand_id
1 'polypeptide(L)'
;IAHSKALDRKKLDETEPQKTNKFDAFFKKTNKKADALLSKFRDYYYVPLLKFSLNNKFFIFCVFVATLLISFSALKGGIIKSSFFPRIASDRIQITLNMPQGTNEKITDSVISLIEEKAWLINKEYTEKQTDNQPVIVNSIKRVGPGSANATLTINLLPGEMRDFSAPEITNAIQEKVGEIYGVESLIFGSGGNFGGSPVAVSLL
;
A
#
# COMPACT_ATOMS: atom_id res chain seq x y z
N ILE A 1 -34.75 -4.41 -55.35
CA ILE A 1 -35.98 -4.35 -54.51
C ILE A 1 -35.62 -4.08 -53.01
N ALA A 2 -34.36 -4.25 -52.59
CA ALA A 2 -33.96 -4.01 -51.18
C ALA A 2 -33.64 -2.55 -50.81
N HIS A 3 -33.44 -1.67 -51.80
CA HIS A 3 -33.03 -0.28 -51.57
C HIS A 3 -34.19 0.70 -51.32
N SER A 4 -35.42 0.35 -51.69
CA SER A 4 -36.58 1.24 -51.58
C SER A 4 -37.16 1.24 -50.14
N LYS A 5 -37.03 0.13 -49.39
CA LYS A 5 -37.54 0.02 -48.03
C LYS A 5 -36.76 0.81 -46.95
N ALA A 6 -35.50 1.14 -47.22
CA ALA A 6 -34.66 1.91 -46.31
C ALA A 6 -34.94 3.42 -46.35
N LEU A 7 -35.40 3.90 -47.51
CA LEU A 7 -35.75 5.31 -47.74
C LEU A 7 -37.12 5.68 -47.17
N ASP A 8 -38.05 4.72 -47.12
CA ASP A 8 -39.39 4.95 -46.51
C ASP A 8 -39.34 5.03 -44.97
N ARG A 9 -38.41 4.32 -44.33
CA ARG A 9 -38.27 4.44 -42.86
C ARG A 9 -37.72 5.80 -42.43
N LYS A 10 -36.93 6.46 -43.26
CA LYS A 10 -36.36 7.76 -42.96
C LYS A 10 -37.36 8.91 -43.07
N LYS A 11 -38.44 8.73 -43.85
CA LYS A 11 -39.53 9.70 -43.96
C LYS A 11 -40.61 9.58 -42.89
N LEU A 12 -40.73 8.45 -42.17
CA LEU A 12 -41.71 8.25 -41.13
C LEU A 12 -41.29 8.83 -39.78
N ASP A 13 -39.98 9.09 -39.59
CA ASP A 13 -39.48 9.68 -38.35
C ASP A 13 -39.55 11.22 -38.30
N GLU A 14 -39.90 11.89 -39.40
CA GLU A 14 -39.93 13.36 -39.49
C GLU A 14 -41.33 13.98 -39.18
N THR A 15 -42.36 13.21 -38.87
CA THR A 15 -43.73 13.74 -38.82
C THR A 15 -44.53 13.50 -37.51
N GLU A 16 -43.83 13.31 -36.38
CA GLU A 16 -44.54 13.42 -35.12
C GLU A 16 -44.05 14.66 -34.34
N PRO A 17 -44.97 15.58 -33.94
CA PRO A 17 -44.63 16.66 -33.04
C PRO A 17 -44.45 16.06 -31.65
N GLN A 18 -43.20 15.69 -31.30
CA GLN A 18 -42.84 15.34 -29.95
C GLN A 18 -43.19 16.51 -29.01
N LYS A 19 -44.16 16.29 -28.15
CA LYS A 19 -44.37 17.12 -26.97
C LYS A 19 -43.07 17.21 -26.20
N THR A 20 -42.31 18.29 -26.44
CA THR A 20 -41.05 18.58 -25.72
C THR A 20 -41.36 18.81 -24.26
N ASN A 21 -41.22 17.77 -23.47
CA ASN A 21 -41.21 17.89 -22.03
C ASN A 21 -40.14 18.91 -21.60
N LYS A 22 -40.44 19.71 -20.59
CA LYS A 22 -39.44 20.70 -20.05
C LYS A 22 -38.09 20.08 -19.75
N PHE A 23 -38.05 18.79 -19.51
CA PHE A 23 -36.84 17.96 -19.33
C PHE A 23 -36.00 17.90 -20.61
N ASP A 24 -36.59 17.63 -21.78
CA ASP A 24 -35.89 17.56 -23.06
C ASP A 24 -35.32 18.90 -23.47
N ALA A 25 -36.00 20.00 -23.16
CA ALA A 25 -35.51 21.35 -23.40
C ALA A 25 -34.28 21.67 -22.52
N PHE A 26 -34.27 21.19 -21.29
CA PHE A 26 -33.13 21.36 -20.37
C PHE A 26 -31.92 20.54 -20.88
N PHE A 27 -32.10 19.28 -21.25
CA PHE A 27 -31.03 18.45 -21.81
C PHE A 27 -30.51 19.00 -23.14
N LYS A 28 -31.37 19.47 -24.04
CA LYS A 28 -30.97 20.13 -25.28
C LYS A 28 -30.13 21.38 -25.03
N LYS A 29 -30.47 22.18 -24.02
CA LYS A 29 -29.74 23.40 -23.67
C LYS A 29 -28.39 23.07 -23.04
N THR A 30 -28.31 22.01 -22.22
CA THR A 30 -27.08 21.55 -21.59
C THR A 30 -26.14 20.92 -22.63
N ASN A 31 -26.69 20.09 -23.54
CA ASN A 31 -25.90 19.50 -24.63
C ASN A 31 -25.36 20.57 -25.58
N LYS A 32 -26.17 21.59 -25.95
CA LYS A 32 -25.64 22.71 -26.76
C LYS A 32 -24.51 23.47 -26.11
N LYS A 33 -24.55 23.68 -24.79
CA LYS A 33 -23.44 24.32 -24.07
C LYS A 33 -22.21 23.41 -24.00
N ALA A 34 -22.41 22.12 -23.77
CA ALA A 34 -21.32 21.15 -23.78
C ALA A 34 -20.68 21.03 -25.18
N ASP A 35 -21.50 20.96 -26.23
CA ASP A 35 -21.02 20.93 -27.61
C ASP A 35 -20.27 22.19 -27.99
N ALA A 36 -20.75 23.38 -27.59
CA ALA A 36 -20.06 24.63 -27.82
C ALA A 36 -18.71 24.71 -27.08
N LEU A 37 -18.65 24.19 -25.85
CA LEU A 37 -17.43 24.15 -25.06
C LEU A 37 -16.42 23.16 -25.64
N LEU A 38 -16.90 21.99 -26.05
CA LEU A 38 -16.09 20.97 -26.73
C LEU A 38 -15.58 21.47 -28.08
N SER A 39 -16.43 22.12 -28.87
CA SER A 39 -16.03 22.69 -30.17
C SER A 39 -14.97 23.77 -29.98
N LYS A 40 -15.15 24.68 -28.99
CA LYS A 40 -14.18 25.72 -28.67
C LYS A 40 -12.85 25.13 -28.20
N PHE A 41 -12.89 24.10 -27.34
CA PHE A 41 -11.69 23.41 -26.89
C PHE A 41 -10.98 22.70 -28.03
N ARG A 42 -11.76 21.99 -28.87
CA ARG A 42 -11.22 21.31 -30.06
C ARG A 42 -10.54 22.30 -31.00
N ASP A 43 -11.23 23.37 -31.41
CA ASP A 43 -10.77 24.27 -32.46
C ASP A 43 -9.65 25.21 -31.95
N TYR A 44 -9.67 25.61 -30.70
CA TYR A 44 -8.69 26.55 -30.15
C TYR A 44 -7.44 25.87 -29.57
N TYR A 45 -7.58 24.69 -28.96
CA TYR A 45 -6.44 24.02 -28.33
C TYR A 45 -6.00 22.77 -29.10
N TYR A 46 -6.93 21.87 -29.37
CA TYR A 46 -6.60 20.57 -29.93
C TYR A 46 -6.10 20.64 -31.38
N VAL A 47 -6.81 21.32 -32.25
CA VAL A 47 -6.46 21.42 -33.69
C VAL A 47 -5.12 22.10 -33.92
N PRO A 48 -4.79 23.24 -33.28
CA PRO A 48 -3.46 23.88 -33.42
C PRO A 48 -2.34 22.98 -32.87
N LEU A 49 -2.56 22.33 -31.71
CA LEU A 49 -1.59 21.42 -31.11
C LEU A 49 -1.32 20.23 -32.02
N LEU A 50 -2.38 19.66 -32.60
CA LEU A 50 -2.26 18.53 -33.53
C LEU A 50 -1.50 18.93 -34.79
N LYS A 51 -1.80 20.09 -35.38
CA LYS A 51 -1.06 20.63 -36.54
C LYS A 51 0.41 20.86 -36.21
N PHE A 52 0.71 21.45 -35.03
CA PHE A 52 2.08 21.64 -34.56
C PHE A 52 2.80 20.29 -34.44
N SER A 53 2.15 19.29 -33.84
CA SER A 53 2.71 17.96 -33.63
C SER A 53 3.03 17.27 -34.99
N LEU A 54 2.12 17.37 -35.97
CA LEU A 54 2.31 16.77 -37.27
C LEU A 54 3.43 17.46 -38.07
N ASN A 55 3.58 18.77 -37.93
CA ASN A 55 4.63 19.52 -38.60
C ASN A 55 6.01 19.30 -37.94
N ASN A 56 6.06 19.08 -36.62
CA ASN A 56 7.30 18.97 -35.86
C ASN A 56 7.44 17.56 -35.25
N LYS A 57 7.38 16.51 -36.05
CA LYS A 57 7.39 15.11 -35.58
C LYS A 57 8.59 14.79 -34.72
N PHE A 58 9.79 15.27 -35.09
CA PHE A 58 11.02 15.03 -34.35
C PHE A 58 11.01 15.70 -32.98
N PHE A 59 10.50 16.94 -32.90
CA PHE A 59 10.37 17.65 -31.63
C PHE A 59 9.43 16.91 -30.66
N ILE A 60 8.28 16.45 -31.16
CA ILE A 60 7.32 15.69 -30.34
C ILE A 60 7.91 14.36 -29.86
N PHE A 61 8.67 13.69 -30.74
CA PHE A 61 9.39 12.47 -30.34
C PHE A 61 10.40 12.75 -29.21
N CYS A 62 11.18 13.83 -29.31
CA CYS A 62 12.13 14.24 -28.26
C CYS A 62 11.41 14.55 -26.92
N VAL A 63 10.28 15.25 -26.97
CA VAL A 63 9.47 15.54 -25.78
C VAL A 63 8.97 14.25 -25.14
N PHE A 64 8.51 13.30 -25.94
CA PHE A 64 8.05 12.00 -25.43
C PHE A 64 9.20 11.22 -24.76
N VAL A 65 10.37 11.15 -25.40
CA VAL A 65 11.56 10.50 -24.83
C VAL A 65 12.01 11.20 -23.54
N ALA A 66 12.02 12.53 -23.52
CA ALA A 66 12.38 13.30 -22.32
C ALA A 66 11.40 13.02 -21.15
N THR A 67 10.09 12.99 -21.44
CA THR A 67 9.08 12.66 -20.42
C THR A 67 9.28 11.25 -19.86
N LEU A 68 9.61 10.30 -20.74
CA LEU A 68 9.89 8.93 -20.35
C LEU A 68 11.14 8.83 -19.45
N LEU A 69 12.22 9.52 -19.81
CA LEU A 69 13.44 9.58 -19.00
C LEU A 69 13.20 10.22 -17.62
N ILE A 70 12.44 11.32 -17.58
CA ILE A 70 12.05 11.97 -16.32
C ILE A 70 11.24 11.01 -15.43
N SER A 71 10.29 10.28 -16.03
CA SER A 71 9.48 9.29 -15.30
C SER A 71 10.33 8.17 -14.70
N PHE A 72 11.28 7.62 -15.47
CA PHE A 72 12.22 6.62 -14.96
C PHE A 72 13.15 7.19 -13.88
N SER A 73 13.61 8.42 -14.04
CA SER A 73 14.44 9.09 -13.05
C SER A 73 13.69 9.31 -11.73
N ALA A 74 12.41 9.70 -11.81
CA ALA A 74 11.56 9.90 -10.64
C ALA A 74 11.32 8.59 -9.87
N LEU A 75 11.18 7.47 -10.57
CA LEU A 75 11.08 6.13 -9.96
C LEU A 75 12.39 5.72 -9.28
N LYS A 76 13.54 5.86 -9.97
CA LYS A 76 14.86 5.53 -9.40
C LYS A 76 15.29 6.50 -8.29
N GLY A 77 14.91 7.76 -8.40
CA GLY A 77 15.23 8.80 -7.41
C GLY A 77 14.43 8.70 -6.11
N GLY A 78 13.51 7.72 -5.97
CA GLY A 78 12.72 7.52 -4.77
C GLY A 78 11.65 8.60 -4.51
N ILE A 79 11.45 9.52 -5.46
CA ILE A 79 10.40 10.55 -5.39
C ILE A 79 9.01 9.88 -5.40
N ILE A 80 8.87 8.84 -6.23
CA ILE A 80 7.68 8.00 -6.25
C ILE A 80 7.99 6.74 -5.43
N LYS A 81 7.49 6.68 -4.21
CA LYS A 81 7.57 5.48 -3.37
C LYS A 81 6.70 4.40 -4.01
N SER A 82 7.35 3.48 -4.73
CA SER A 82 6.68 2.30 -5.27
C SER A 82 6.50 1.28 -4.14
N SER A 83 5.36 1.31 -3.50
CA SER A 83 4.94 0.26 -2.57
C SER A 83 4.03 -0.70 -3.32
N PHE A 84 4.57 -1.82 -3.78
CA PHE A 84 3.79 -2.84 -4.50
C PHE A 84 2.72 -3.49 -3.61
N PHE A 85 3.01 -3.58 -2.31
CA PHE A 85 2.03 -3.93 -1.28
C PHE A 85 2.04 -2.80 -0.25
N PRO A 86 0.91 -2.14 0.01
CA PRO A 86 0.81 -1.27 1.16
C PRO A 86 1.13 -2.15 2.39
N ARG A 87 2.12 -1.75 3.17
CA ARG A 87 2.36 -2.41 4.45
C ARG A 87 1.10 -2.17 5.27
N ILE A 88 0.27 -3.21 5.36
CA ILE A 88 -0.86 -3.18 6.29
C ILE A 88 -0.22 -2.95 7.65
N ALA A 89 -0.59 -1.86 8.29
CA ALA A 89 -0.12 -1.55 9.63
C ALA A 89 -0.52 -2.75 10.50
N SER A 90 0.46 -3.58 10.83
CA SER A 90 0.21 -4.73 11.71
C SER A 90 0.22 -4.20 13.13
N ASP A 91 -0.87 -4.44 13.83
CA ASP A 91 -0.96 -4.13 15.26
C ASP A 91 -0.46 -5.30 16.11
N ARG A 92 0.32 -6.19 15.49
CA ARG A 92 0.87 -7.37 16.14
C ARG A 92 2.33 -7.60 15.73
N ILE A 93 3.19 -7.81 16.71
CA ILE A 93 4.55 -8.29 16.54
C ILE A 93 4.60 -9.73 17.03
N GLN A 94 5.21 -10.62 16.25
CA GLN A 94 5.41 -12.00 16.63
C GLN A 94 6.91 -12.28 16.70
N ILE A 95 7.39 -12.71 17.86
CA ILE A 95 8.77 -13.08 18.08
C ILE A 95 8.78 -14.59 18.26
N THR A 96 9.54 -15.30 17.42
CA THR A 96 9.68 -16.76 17.48
C THR A 96 11.09 -17.10 17.94
N LEU A 97 11.17 -17.82 19.03
CA LEU A 97 12.40 -18.32 19.64
C LEU A 97 12.50 -19.82 19.41
N ASN A 98 13.59 -20.28 18.83
CA ASN A 98 13.94 -21.68 18.73
C ASN A 98 15.25 -21.92 19.49
N MET A 99 15.21 -22.78 20.46
CA MET A 99 16.35 -23.25 21.24
C MET A 99 16.86 -24.58 20.66
N PRO A 100 18.10 -24.98 20.89
CA PRO A 100 18.60 -26.28 20.49
C PRO A 100 17.74 -27.41 21.06
N GLN A 101 17.59 -28.47 20.27
CA GLN A 101 16.80 -29.64 20.71
C GLN A 101 17.34 -30.24 22.00
N GLY A 102 16.43 -30.60 22.90
CA GLY A 102 16.79 -31.10 24.24
C GLY A 102 16.91 -29.99 25.31
N THR A 103 16.74 -28.73 24.93
CA THR A 103 16.70 -27.62 25.91
C THR A 103 15.52 -27.79 26.86
N ASN A 104 15.77 -27.57 28.14
CA ASN A 104 14.73 -27.62 29.17
C ASN A 104 13.74 -26.47 28.97
N GLU A 105 12.45 -26.76 29.10
CA GLU A 105 11.37 -25.76 28.97
C GLU A 105 11.58 -24.53 29.87
N LYS A 106 12.10 -24.72 31.09
CA LYS A 106 12.40 -23.60 31.99
C LYS A 106 13.43 -22.64 31.43
N ILE A 107 14.42 -23.14 30.68
CA ILE A 107 15.44 -22.29 30.05
C ILE A 107 14.80 -21.50 28.91
N THR A 108 14.01 -22.17 28.08
CA THR A 108 13.26 -21.54 26.98
C THR A 108 12.30 -20.47 27.54
N ASP A 109 11.59 -20.78 28.62
CA ASP A 109 10.71 -19.82 29.29
C ASP A 109 11.47 -18.63 29.88
N SER A 110 12.65 -18.85 30.43
CA SER A 110 13.48 -17.75 30.97
C SER A 110 13.95 -16.82 29.86
N VAL A 111 14.39 -17.37 28.73
CA VAL A 111 14.85 -16.57 27.58
C VAL A 111 13.71 -15.75 26.96
N ILE A 112 12.55 -16.38 26.75
CA ILE A 112 11.41 -15.64 26.16
C ILE A 112 10.87 -14.58 27.13
N SER A 113 10.95 -14.81 28.48
CA SER A 113 10.59 -13.84 29.50
C SER A 113 11.54 -12.65 29.51
N LEU A 114 12.84 -12.87 29.30
CA LEU A 114 13.81 -11.79 29.16
C LEU A 114 13.51 -10.91 27.94
N ILE A 115 13.12 -11.53 26.82
CA ILE A 115 12.71 -10.80 25.61
C ILE A 115 11.44 -9.97 25.89
N GLU A 116 10.48 -10.55 26.61
CA GLU A 116 9.26 -9.85 27.02
C GLU A 116 9.56 -8.65 27.90
N GLU A 117 10.44 -8.80 28.90
CA GLU A 117 10.87 -7.71 29.78
C GLU A 117 11.50 -6.56 28.98
N LYS A 118 12.38 -6.89 28.03
CA LYS A 118 12.99 -5.90 27.13
C LYS A 118 11.95 -5.18 26.27
N ALA A 119 10.92 -5.89 25.79
CA ALA A 119 9.82 -5.28 25.05
C ALA A 119 9.02 -4.29 25.91
N TRP A 120 8.78 -4.62 27.18
CA TRP A 120 8.12 -3.70 28.11
C TRP A 120 8.97 -2.46 28.45
N LEU A 121 10.30 -2.57 28.47
CA LEU A 121 11.18 -1.40 28.60
C LEU A 121 11.04 -0.47 27.39
N ILE A 122 10.99 -1.02 26.18
CA ILE A 122 10.74 -0.25 24.94
C ILE A 122 9.35 0.39 25.00
N ASN A 123 8.33 -0.34 25.49
CA ASN A 123 7.01 0.24 25.67
C ASN A 123 7.06 1.52 26.51
N LYS A 124 7.73 1.49 27.65
CA LYS A 124 7.87 2.66 28.52
C LYS A 124 8.56 3.83 27.81
N GLU A 125 9.65 3.55 27.12
CA GLU A 125 10.42 4.56 26.39
C GLU A 125 9.60 5.20 25.25
N TYR A 126 8.82 4.40 24.50
CA TYR A 126 8.01 4.88 23.40
C TYR A 126 6.71 5.54 23.88
N THR A 127 6.17 5.13 25.02
CA THR A 127 5.03 5.82 25.66
C THR A 127 5.37 7.28 25.98
N GLU A 128 6.58 7.54 26.50
CA GLU A 128 7.04 8.89 26.82
C GLU A 128 7.26 9.76 25.58
N LYS A 129 7.52 9.14 24.43
CA LYS A 129 7.74 9.82 23.13
C LYS A 129 6.45 10.01 22.34
N GLN A 130 5.36 9.32 22.71
CA GLN A 130 4.09 9.39 21.99
C GLN A 130 3.29 10.64 22.38
N THR A 131 2.63 11.26 21.40
CA THR A 131 1.89 12.52 21.60
C THR A 131 0.83 12.43 22.70
N ASP A 132 0.12 11.29 22.77
CA ASP A 132 -0.97 11.08 23.73
C ASP A 132 -0.53 10.38 25.02
N ASN A 133 0.76 10.08 25.21
CA ASN A 133 1.30 9.32 26.34
C ASN A 133 0.60 7.97 26.57
N GLN A 134 -0.01 7.39 25.54
CA GLN A 134 -0.65 6.07 25.61
C GLN A 134 0.41 4.96 25.44
N PRO A 135 0.24 3.80 26.11
CA PRO A 135 1.16 2.69 25.94
C PRO A 135 1.11 2.16 24.51
N VAL A 136 2.28 1.99 23.90
CA VAL A 136 2.42 1.47 22.54
C VAL A 136 2.11 -0.02 22.46
N ILE A 137 2.46 -0.76 23.53
CA ILE A 137 2.14 -2.19 23.71
C ILE A 137 0.93 -2.30 24.63
N VAL A 138 -0.13 -2.92 24.15
CA VAL A 138 -1.37 -3.13 24.92
C VAL A 138 -1.26 -4.39 25.79
N ASN A 139 -0.80 -5.49 25.19
CA ASN A 139 -0.57 -6.73 25.93
C ASN A 139 0.47 -7.61 25.20
N SER A 140 0.97 -8.61 25.93
CA SER A 140 1.84 -9.65 25.41
C SER A 140 1.27 -11.02 25.75
N ILE A 141 1.44 -11.99 24.85
CA ILE A 141 1.04 -13.37 25.04
C ILE A 141 2.27 -14.24 24.79
N LYS A 142 2.75 -14.84 25.86
CA LYS A 142 3.86 -15.78 25.83
C LYS A 142 3.32 -17.21 25.70
N ARG A 143 3.87 -18.00 24.79
CA ARG A 143 3.55 -19.40 24.58
C ARG A 143 4.84 -20.19 24.43
N VAL A 144 5.02 -21.21 25.23
CA VAL A 144 6.07 -22.21 25.06
C VAL A 144 5.44 -23.43 24.38
N GLY A 145 6.08 -23.96 23.35
CA GLY A 145 5.58 -25.09 22.55
C GLY A 145 5.32 -24.78 21.08
N PRO A 146 5.11 -25.79 20.23
CA PRO A 146 5.14 -27.22 20.55
C PRO A 146 6.56 -27.69 20.87
N GLY A 147 6.69 -28.47 21.96
CA GLY A 147 7.98 -28.94 22.49
C GLY A 147 8.65 -27.93 23.41
N SER A 148 9.66 -28.40 24.16
CA SER A 148 10.36 -27.58 25.19
C SER A 148 11.33 -26.55 24.61
N ALA A 149 11.76 -26.73 23.34
CA ALA A 149 12.75 -25.88 22.69
C ALA A 149 12.18 -24.69 21.93
N ASN A 150 10.86 -24.61 21.77
CA ASN A 150 10.22 -23.57 20.94
C ASN A 150 9.38 -22.64 21.83
N ALA A 151 9.48 -21.34 21.60
CA ALA A 151 8.60 -20.36 22.23
C ALA A 151 8.20 -19.26 21.26
N THR A 152 7.02 -18.71 21.47
CA THR A 152 6.49 -17.58 20.70
C THR A 152 5.99 -16.51 21.64
N LEU A 153 6.42 -15.28 21.42
CA LEU A 153 5.90 -14.09 22.08
C LEU A 153 5.13 -13.28 21.05
N THR A 154 3.84 -13.13 21.30
CA THR A 154 2.97 -12.27 20.51
C THR A 154 2.71 -10.98 21.29
N ILE A 155 3.10 -9.87 20.72
CA ILE A 155 2.92 -8.53 21.29
C ILE A 155 1.83 -7.84 20.47
N ASN A 156 0.74 -7.46 21.11
CA ASN A 156 -0.31 -6.67 20.51
C ASN A 156 -0.04 -5.19 20.79
N LEU A 157 0.00 -4.42 19.73
CA LEU A 157 0.25 -2.99 19.76
C LEU A 157 -1.07 -2.22 19.79
N LEU A 158 -1.01 -0.97 20.21
CA LEU A 158 -2.08 -0.01 20.00
C LEU A 158 -2.40 0.08 18.50
N PRO A 159 -3.68 0.28 18.09
CA PRO A 159 -4.02 0.43 16.66
C PRO A 159 -3.14 1.46 15.95
N GLY A 160 -2.74 1.15 14.70
CA GLY A 160 -1.80 1.98 13.95
C GLY A 160 -2.23 3.43 13.75
N GLU A 161 -3.55 3.70 13.79
CA GLU A 161 -4.14 5.03 13.71
C GLU A 161 -3.94 5.86 14.99
N MET A 162 -3.66 5.20 16.11
CA MET A 162 -3.47 5.81 17.44
C MET A 162 -1.99 5.79 17.87
N ARG A 163 -1.09 5.39 16.98
CA ARG A 163 0.36 5.30 17.25
C ARG A 163 1.14 6.27 16.37
N ASP A 164 2.09 6.95 16.95
CA ASP A 164 3.05 7.78 16.21
C ASP A 164 4.16 6.95 15.56
N PHE A 165 4.35 5.71 16.04
CA PHE A 165 5.43 4.81 15.61
C PHE A 165 4.89 3.59 14.84
N SER A 166 5.60 3.19 13.79
CA SER A 166 5.23 2.01 13.01
C SER A 166 5.61 0.70 13.71
N ALA A 167 4.87 -0.39 13.44
CA ALA A 167 5.19 -1.69 14.01
C ALA A 167 6.61 -2.19 13.64
N PRO A 168 7.14 -2.01 12.41
CA PRO A 168 8.52 -2.33 12.10
C PRO A 168 9.54 -1.53 12.92
N GLU A 169 9.26 -0.26 13.19
CA GLU A 169 10.14 0.60 14.01
C GLU A 169 10.22 0.09 15.45
N ILE A 170 9.08 -0.22 16.05
CA ILE A 170 9.01 -0.80 17.39
C ILE A 170 9.70 -2.17 17.41
N THR A 171 9.50 -3.00 16.37
CA THR A 171 10.16 -4.31 16.25
C THR A 171 11.67 -4.18 16.21
N ASN A 172 12.20 -3.23 15.43
CA ASN A 172 13.63 -2.97 15.34
C ASN A 172 14.20 -2.47 16.68
N ALA A 173 13.47 -1.60 17.37
CA ALA A 173 13.87 -1.12 18.68
C ALA A 173 13.91 -2.24 19.74
N ILE A 174 12.93 -3.15 19.71
CA ILE A 174 12.93 -4.34 20.57
C ILE A 174 14.13 -5.24 20.22
N GLN A 175 14.36 -5.49 18.93
CA GLN A 175 15.48 -6.32 18.47
C GLN A 175 16.84 -5.74 18.90
N GLU A 176 17.04 -4.45 18.76
CA GLU A 176 18.24 -3.75 19.20
C GLU A 176 18.43 -3.84 20.72
N LYS A 177 17.35 -3.66 21.50
CA LYS A 177 17.37 -3.74 22.95
C LYS A 177 17.61 -5.15 23.49
N VAL A 178 17.11 -6.15 22.78
CA VAL A 178 17.33 -7.57 23.09
C VAL A 178 18.79 -7.94 22.82
N GLY A 179 19.35 -7.47 21.68
CA GLY A 179 20.71 -7.79 21.26
C GLY A 179 20.88 -9.27 20.90
N GLU A 180 22.12 -9.72 20.91
CA GLU A 180 22.45 -11.13 20.66
C GLU A 180 22.25 -11.97 21.92
N ILE A 181 21.51 -13.06 21.79
CA ILE A 181 21.33 -14.04 22.88
C ILE A 181 22.10 -15.29 22.54
N TYR A 182 23.09 -15.63 23.35
CA TYR A 182 23.91 -16.83 23.15
C TYR A 182 23.11 -18.10 23.48
N GLY A 183 23.40 -19.16 22.74
CA GLY A 183 22.76 -20.47 22.95
C GLY A 183 21.36 -20.62 22.37
N VAL A 184 20.96 -19.69 21.52
CA VAL A 184 19.72 -19.74 20.77
C VAL A 184 20.01 -20.27 19.37
N GLU A 185 19.21 -21.22 18.85
CA GLU A 185 19.33 -21.73 17.49
C GLU A 185 18.84 -20.69 16.46
N SER A 186 17.66 -20.09 16.73
CA SER A 186 17.18 -18.96 15.95
C SER A 186 16.23 -18.06 16.75
N LEU A 187 16.30 -16.76 16.47
CA LEU A 187 15.41 -15.75 17.02
C LEU A 187 14.89 -14.87 15.87
N ILE A 188 13.60 -14.94 15.60
CA ILE A 188 12.97 -14.27 14.48
C ILE A 188 11.99 -13.23 15.00
N PHE A 189 12.20 -11.98 14.58
CA PHE A 189 11.29 -10.87 14.86
C PHE A 189 10.44 -10.60 13.62
N GLY A 190 9.10 -10.74 13.74
CA GLY A 190 8.14 -10.47 12.68
C GLY A 190 7.10 -9.45 13.11
N SER A 191 6.99 -8.35 12.38
CA SER A 191 5.80 -7.50 12.45
C SER A 191 4.82 -8.02 11.41
N GLY A 192 3.72 -8.66 11.85
CA GLY A 192 2.77 -9.42 11.03
C GLY A 192 2.45 -8.77 9.69
N GLY A 193 2.56 -9.55 8.63
CA GLY A 193 2.37 -9.13 7.24
C GLY A 193 3.44 -9.66 6.29
N ASN A 194 4.27 -10.61 6.70
CA ASN A 194 5.16 -11.32 5.79
C ASN A 194 4.35 -12.22 4.84
N PHE A 195 3.91 -11.65 3.72
CA PHE A 195 3.56 -12.41 2.51
C PHE A 195 4.81 -12.81 1.70
N GLY A 196 6.01 -12.55 2.22
CA GLY A 196 7.28 -13.01 1.66
C GLY A 196 7.88 -14.02 2.64
N GLY A 197 8.15 -15.23 2.16
CA GLY A 197 8.74 -16.31 2.94
C GLY A 197 9.99 -15.87 3.71
N SER A 198 10.30 -16.60 4.75
CA SER A 198 11.50 -16.41 5.59
C SER A 198 12.73 -16.11 4.75
N PRO A 199 13.53 -15.10 5.11
CA PRO A 199 14.86 -14.98 4.52
C PRO A 199 15.57 -16.32 4.72
N VAL A 200 16.25 -16.79 3.68
CA VAL A 200 16.97 -18.07 3.67
C VAL A 200 17.88 -18.13 4.89
N ALA A 201 17.55 -18.96 5.87
CA ALA A 201 18.45 -19.28 6.96
C ALA A 201 19.47 -20.27 6.43
N VAL A 202 20.70 -19.83 6.16
CA VAL A 202 21.82 -20.73 5.86
C VAL A 202 22.32 -21.25 7.20
N SER A 203 21.97 -22.49 7.50
CA SER A 203 22.54 -23.26 8.60
C SER A 203 23.89 -23.82 8.12
N LEU A 204 25.01 -23.32 8.64
CA LEU A 204 26.30 -23.95 8.50
C LEU A 204 26.38 -25.11 9.48
N LEU A 205 26.47 -26.34 8.95
CA LEU A 205 26.77 -27.55 9.71
C LEU A 205 28.23 -27.58 10.13
#